data_46f93b4d9ee726889799f7b109a647b4
#
_entry.id   46f93b4d9ee726889799f7b109a647b4
#
_cell.length_a   1.000
_cell.length_b   1.000
_cell.length_c   1.000
_cell.angle_alpha   90.00
_cell.angle_beta   90.00
_cell.angle_gamma   90.00
#
_symmetry.space_group_name_H-M   'P 1'
#
loop_
_entity.id
_entity.type
_entity.pdbx_description
1 polymer ?
#
loop_
_entity_poly.entity_id
_entity_poly.type
_entity_poly.pdbx_seq_one_letter_code
_entity_poly.pdbx_strand_id
1 'polypeptide(L)'
;MANELDTGNSAGQLFENITQAAQFTLNENALLRNLVTVYDMQGTPGLTASVPVYPKVSALSALAAGADLTNTDIAATAVDITAAEFGAMATIQDIVVESSPLSVAQDTGKVLGDAVAQAMDEAIVDLFSSASTDVGTASGELTIDQILKAAATLRNKSVPMDEVVAVVNPLAAYNLKKTLLNSGTNPSANDLVNQAARSYFLGRVAGVDIFESASIDVDGTPSAINAVFHKGAIGMVMKRDLRIAT
;
A
#
# COMPACT_ATOMS: atom_id res chain seq x y z
N MET A 1 -7.51 -48.63 28.55
CA MET A 1 -6.58 -47.81 27.74
C MET A 1 -7.21 -46.47 27.64
N ALA A 2 -6.77 -45.56 28.50
CA ALA A 2 -7.23 -44.17 28.47
C ALA A 2 -6.70 -43.52 27.19
N ASN A 3 -7.60 -43.02 26.37
CA ASN A 3 -7.27 -42.24 25.21
C ASN A 3 -6.98 -40.81 25.72
N GLU A 4 -5.79 -40.63 26.29
CA GLU A 4 -5.33 -39.30 26.67
C GLU A 4 -5.10 -38.52 25.38
N LEU A 5 -5.90 -37.47 25.16
CA LEU A 5 -5.58 -36.44 24.22
C LEU A 5 -4.30 -35.76 24.71
N ASP A 6 -3.18 -36.12 24.08
CA ASP A 6 -1.86 -35.59 24.41
C ASP A 6 -1.87 -34.09 24.15
N THR A 7 -1.52 -33.30 25.16
CA THR A 7 -1.44 -31.85 25.13
C THR A 7 -0.53 -31.32 24.00
N GLY A 8 0.43 -32.13 23.54
CA GLY A 8 1.29 -31.81 22.40
C GLY A 8 0.56 -31.74 21.06
N ASN A 9 -0.48 -32.54 20.86
CA ASN A 9 -1.22 -32.59 19.58
C ASN A 9 -2.31 -31.51 19.50
N SER A 10 -2.92 -31.13 20.62
CA SER A 10 -3.88 -30.04 20.68
C SER A 10 -3.22 -28.66 20.60
N ALA A 11 -2.01 -28.50 21.13
CA ALA A 11 -1.23 -27.29 21.00
C ALA A 11 -0.89 -27.01 19.52
N GLY A 12 -0.47 -28.02 18.75
CA GLY A 12 -0.18 -27.87 17.32
C GLY A 12 -1.39 -27.40 16.50
N GLN A 13 -2.58 -27.93 16.78
CA GLN A 13 -3.81 -27.51 16.08
C GLN A 13 -4.26 -26.10 16.46
N LEU A 14 -4.06 -25.68 17.71
CA LEU A 14 -4.37 -24.34 18.18
C LEU A 14 -3.53 -23.29 17.43
N PHE A 15 -2.22 -23.53 17.29
CA PHE A 15 -1.31 -22.62 16.60
C PHE A 15 -1.57 -22.56 15.11
N GLU A 16 -1.94 -23.65 14.47
CA GLU A 16 -2.31 -23.68 13.06
C GLU A 16 -3.55 -22.79 12.80
N ASN A 17 -4.56 -22.87 13.66
CA ASN A 17 -5.76 -22.04 13.57
C ASN A 17 -5.45 -20.55 13.76
N ILE A 18 -4.55 -20.18 14.69
CA ILE A 18 -4.13 -18.80 14.90
C ILE A 18 -3.39 -18.28 13.66
N THR A 19 -2.47 -19.08 13.13
CA THR A 19 -1.69 -18.69 11.93
C THR A 19 -2.59 -18.48 10.72
N GLN A 20 -3.54 -19.37 10.47
CA GLN A 20 -4.50 -19.25 9.37
C GLN A 20 -5.39 -18.01 9.53
N ALA A 21 -5.89 -17.75 10.74
CA ALA A 21 -6.71 -16.58 11.02
C ALA A 21 -5.91 -15.28 10.80
N ALA A 22 -4.66 -15.20 11.25
CA ALA A 22 -3.80 -14.06 11.09
C ALA A 22 -3.43 -13.81 9.62
N GLN A 23 -3.11 -14.86 8.85
CA GLN A 23 -2.82 -14.75 7.42
C GLN A 23 -4.04 -14.31 6.61
N PHE A 24 -5.22 -14.82 6.94
CA PHE A 24 -6.46 -14.40 6.30
C PHE A 24 -6.70 -12.90 6.50
N THR A 25 -6.61 -12.42 7.73
CA THR A 25 -6.83 -11.01 8.08
C THR A 25 -5.76 -10.10 7.46
N LEU A 26 -4.50 -10.52 7.45
CA LEU A 26 -3.41 -9.79 6.79
C LEU A 26 -3.70 -9.59 5.29
N ASN A 27 -4.11 -10.63 4.60
CA ASN A 27 -4.39 -10.55 3.16
C ASN A 27 -5.64 -9.71 2.85
N GLU A 28 -6.61 -9.68 3.74
CA GLU A 28 -7.85 -8.90 3.58
C GLU A 28 -7.61 -7.40 3.83
N ASN A 29 -6.82 -7.06 4.84
CA ASN A 29 -6.69 -5.68 5.33
C ASN A 29 -5.48 -4.92 4.77
N ALA A 30 -4.45 -5.60 4.25
CA ALA A 30 -3.29 -4.95 3.64
C ALA A 30 -3.60 -4.40 2.24
N LEU A 31 -4.24 -3.24 2.18
CA LEU A 31 -4.66 -2.60 0.92
C LEU A 31 -3.46 -2.09 0.11
N LEU A 32 -2.54 -1.37 0.76
CA LEU A 32 -1.45 -0.67 0.07
C LEU A 32 -0.42 -1.61 -0.52
N ARG A 33 -0.24 -2.80 0.06
CA ARG A 33 0.63 -3.85 -0.49
C ARG A 33 0.31 -4.17 -1.96
N ASN A 34 -0.97 -4.15 -2.35
CA ASN A 34 -1.39 -4.47 -3.71
C ASN A 34 -1.17 -3.30 -4.69
N LEU A 35 -0.94 -2.10 -4.17
CA LEU A 35 -0.76 -0.87 -4.95
C LEU A 35 0.71 -0.52 -5.19
N VAL A 36 1.65 -1.32 -4.67
CA VAL A 36 3.10 -1.15 -4.82
C VAL A 36 3.73 -2.35 -5.51
N THR A 37 4.99 -2.21 -5.96
CA THR A 37 5.72 -3.32 -6.55
C THR A 37 6.38 -4.14 -5.44
N VAL A 38 6.01 -5.42 -5.35
CA VAL A 38 6.56 -6.34 -4.34
C VAL A 38 7.70 -7.17 -4.96
N TYR A 39 8.87 -7.13 -4.32
CA TYR A 39 10.03 -7.96 -4.65
C TYR A 39 10.14 -9.09 -3.64
N ASP A 40 9.99 -10.32 -4.09
CA ASP A 40 10.13 -11.51 -3.25
C ASP A 40 11.61 -11.92 -3.13
N MET A 41 12.10 -11.96 -1.89
CA MET A 41 13.44 -12.41 -1.55
C MET A 41 13.46 -13.69 -0.71
N GLN A 42 12.38 -14.46 -0.71
CA GLN A 42 12.34 -15.74 0.02
C GLN A 42 13.45 -16.68 -0.51
N GLY A 43 14.18 -17.27 0.43
CA GLY A 43 15.28 -18.19 0.09
C GLY A 43 16.59 -17.55 -0.40
N THR A 44 16.62 -16.23 -0.68
CA THR A 44 17.83 -15.53 -1.09
C THR A 44 18.65 -15.09 0.12
N PRO A 45 19.98 -15.24 0.14
CA PRO A 45 20.81 -14.73 1.24
C PRO A 45 20.83 -13.20 1.26
N GLY A 46 20.94 -12.60 2.46
CA GLY A 46 20.94 -11.14 2.64
C GLY A 46 19.58 -10.57 3.01
N LEU A 47 19.53 -9.31 3.40
CA LEU A 47 18.34 -8.54 3.77
C LEU A 47 18.05 -7.38 2.81
N THR A 48 18.96 -7.09 1.90
CA THR A 48 18.87 -5.95 0.98
C THR A 48 18.69 -6.44 -0.45
N ALA A 49 17.68 -5.90 -1.12
CA ALA A 49 17.45 -6.06 -2.56
C ALA A 49 17.95 -4.82 -3.29
N SER A 50 18.84 -5.01 -4.25
CA SER A 50 19.37 -3.93 -5.10
C SER A 50 18.57 -3.90 -6.39
N VAL A 51 17.76 -2.87 -6.60
CA VAL A 51 16.94 -2.70 -7.79
C VAL A 51 17.61 -1.71 -8.75
N PRO A 52 18.00 -2.14 -9.97
CA PRO A 52 18.61 -1.25 -10.94
C PRO A 52 17.55 -0.31 -11.55
N VAL A 53 17.83 0.99 -11.53
CA VAL A 53 17.04 2.04 -12.18
C VAL A 53 17.82 2.61 -13.34
N TYR A 54 17.24 2.54 -14.53
CA TYR A 54 17.87 3.08 -15.74
C TYR A 54 17.36 4.50 -16.01
N PRO A 55 18.26 5.47 -16.27
CA PRO A 55 17.85 6.82 -16.62
C PRO A 55 17.18 6.84 -18.00
N LYS A 56 16.25 7.76 -18.18
CA LYS A 56 15.66 8.02 -19.50
C LYS A 56 16.70 8.64 -20.41
N VAL A 57 16.91 8.04 -21.56
CA VAL A 57 17.76 8.63 -22.62
C VAL A 57 17.03 9.82 -23.24
N SER A 58 17.75 10.93 -23.42
CA SER A 58 17.23 12.12 -24.12
C SER A 58 16.86 11.78 -25.56
N ALA A 59 15.88 12.49 -26.10
CA ALA A 59 15.47 12.31 -27.49
C ALA A 59 16.66 12.54 -28.42
N LEU A 60 16.87 11.61 -29.34
CA LEU A 60 17.91 11.71 -30.34
C LEU A 60 17.50 12.74 -31.40
N SER A 61 18.42 13.60 -31.78
CA SER A 61 18.23 14.51 -32.92
C SER A 61 18.55 13.80 -34.24
N ALA A 62 17.96 14.28 -35.32
CA ALA A 62 18.27 13.77 -36.64
C ALA A 62 19.77 14.03 -36.99
N LEU A 63 20.42 13.00 -37.48
CA LEU A 63 21.81 13.08 -37.92
C LEU A 63 21.88 13.82 -39.29
N ALA A 64 22.80 14.73 -39.38
CA ALA A 64 23.17 15.30 -40.70
C ALA A 64 23.88 14.24 -41.55
N ALA A 65 23.73 14.32 -42.86
CA ALA A 65 24.40 13.39 -43.76
C ALA A 65 25.94 13.45 -43.57
N GLY A 66 26.53 12.30 -43.22
CA GLY A 66 27.99 12.18 -42.96
C GLY A 66 28.41 12.46 -41.53
N ALA A 67 27.51 12.66 -40.60
CA ALA A 67 27.83 12.80 -39.18
C ALA A 67 27.93 11.41 -38.47
N ASP A 68 28.93 11.29 -37.62
CA ASP A 68 29.13 10.07 -36.82
C ASP A 68 28.12 10.00 -35.66
N LEU A 69 27.72 8.76 -35.30
CA LEU A 69 26.88 8.48 -34.13
C LEU A 69 27.69 8.70 -32.85
N THR A 70 27.16 9.54 -31.96
CA THR A 70 27.74 9.70 -30.62
C THR A 70 27.24 8.55 -29.72
N ASN A 71 28.17 7.87 -29.05
CA ASN A 71 27.79 6.85 -28.08
C ASN A 71 27.08 7.49 -26.88
N THR A 72 25.91 6.96 -26.54
CA THR A 72 25.17 7.35 -25.32
C THR A 72 25.41 6.32 -24.25
N ASP A 73 26.08 6.71 -23.18
CA ASP A 73 26.29 5.84 -22.02
C ASP A 73 25.02 5.76 -21.17
N ILE A 74 24.57 4.54 -20.88
CA ILE A 74 23.39 4.27 -20.05
C ILE A 74 23.87 3.64 -18.74
N ALA A 75 24.19 4.49 -17.77
CA ALA A 75 24.60 4.03 -16.44
C ALA A 75 23.35 3.73 -15.58
N ALA A 76 23.23 2.49 -15.12
CA ALA A 76 22.20 2.12 -14.15
C ALA A 76 22.57 2.62 -12.76
N THR A 77 21.61 3.17 -12.03
CA THR A 77 21.72 3.50 -10.60
C THR A 77 21.01 2.42 -9.80
N ALA A 78 21.64 1.84 -8.80
CA ALA A 78 21.04 0.88 -7.91
C ALA A 78 20.32 1.59 -6.75
N VAL A 79 19.09 1.18 -6.48
CA VAL A 79 18.34 1.57 -5.28
C VAL A 79 18.26 0.34 -4.37
N ASP A 80 18.80 0.47 -3.17
CA ASP A 80 18.83 -0.60 -2.19
C ASP A 80 17.63 -0.52 -1.26
N ILE A 81 16.85 -1.59 -1.21
CA ILE A 81 15.68 -1.72 -0.33
C ILE A 81 16.01 -2.80 0.71
N THR A 82 16.04 -2.42 1.98
CA THR A 82 16.39 -3.33 3.08
C THR A 82 15.12 -3.79 3.80
N ALA A 83 14.98 -5.11 3.97
CA ALA A 83 13.88 -5.69 4.72
C ALA A 83 14.00 -5.38 6.22
N ALA A 84 12.93 -4.88 6.82
CA ALA A 84 12.79 -4.70 8.26
C ALA A 84 11.93 -5.84 8.86
N GLU A 85 12.14 -6.14 10.13
CA GLU A 85 11.35 -7.12 10.86
C GLU A 85 10.24 -6.43 11.64
N PHE A 86 9.00 -6.87 11.42
CA PHE A 86 7.83 -6.46 12.18
C PHE A 86 7.36 -7.65 13.01
N GLY A 87 7.06 -7.44 14.28
CA GLY A 87 6.60 -8.49 15.16
C GLY A 87 5.65 -7.95 16.23
N ALA A 88 4.65 -8.78 16.57
CA ALA A 88 3.75 -8.55 17.69
C ALA A 88 3.72 -9.78 18.59
N MET A 89 3.60 -9.60 19.90
CA MET A 89 3.53 -10.68 20.87
C MET A 89 2.26 -10.53 21.71
N ALA A 90 1.51 -11.63 21.84
CA ALA A 90 0.37 -11.71 22.75
C ALA A 90 0.55 -12.91 23.70
N THR A 91 0.28 -12.70 24.98
CA THR A 91 0.30 -13.76 25.99
C THR A 91 -1.15 -14.08 26.39
N ILE A 92 -1.56 -15.32 26.20
CA ILE A 92 -2.88 -15.82 26.60
C ILE A 92 -2.69 -16.74 27.80
N GLN A 93 -3.40 -16.48 28.89
CA GLN A 93 -3.39 -17.35 30.05
C GLN A 93 -4.25 -18.57 29.78
N ASP A 94 -3.78 -19.76 30.22
CA ASP A 94 -4.49 -21.05 30.03
C ASP A 94 -5.91 -21.05 30.61
N ILE A 95 -6.10 -20.40 31.75
CA ILE A 95 -7.42 -20.30 32.38
C ILE A 95 -8.44 -19.51 31.52
N VAL A 96 -7.96 -18.60 30.71
CA VAL A 96 -8.83 -17.83 29.77
C VAL A 96 -9.25 -18.72 28.62
N VAL A 97 -8.35 -19.55 28.11
CA VAL A 97 -8.66 -20.49 27.03
C VAL A 97 -9.65 -21.55 27.51
N GLU A 98 -9.49 -22.06 28.75
CA GLU A 98 -10.37 -23.08 29.32
C GLU A 98 -11.75 -22.51 29.73
N SER A 99 -11.81 -21.27 30.21
CA SER A 99 -13.05 -20.67 30.72
C SER A 99 -13.87 -19.94 29.65
N SER A 100 -13.29 -19.68 28.49
CA SER A 100 -13.96 -18.91 27.41
C SER A 100 -14.76 -19.84 26.50
N PRO A 101 -16.05 -19.58 26.27
CA PRO A 101 -16.87 -20.33 25.32
C PRO A 101 -16.56 -19.99 23.85
N LEU A 102 -15.72 -18.99 23.60
CA LEU A 102 -15.34 -18.50 22.28
C LEU A 102 -13.91 -18.89 21.95
N SER A 103 -13.58 -18.95 20.67
CA SER A 103 -12.23 -19.23 20.18
C SER A 103 -11.30 -18.02 20.36
N VAL A 104 -10.92 -17.73 21.62
CA VAL A 104 -10.01 -16.62 21.97
C VAL A 104 -8.72 -16.65 21.14
N ALA A 105 -8.23 -17.84 20.82
CA ALA A 105 -7.05 -18.02 20.00
C ALA A 105 -7.23 -17.47 18.56
N GLN A 106 -8.37 -17.77 17.92
CA GLN A 106 -8.66 -17.26 16.56
C GLN A 106 -8.82 -15.74 16.55
N ASP A 107 -9.49 -15.18 17.55
CA ASP A 107 -9.68 -13.74 17.63
C ASP A 107 -8.36 -13.03 17.93
N THR A 108 -7.50 -13.59 18.76
CA THR A 108 -6.14 -13.09 18.95
C THR A 108 -5.33 -13.16 17.65
N GLY A 109 -5.47 -14.24 16.88
CA GLY A 109 -4.82 -14.36 15.57
C GLY A 109 -5.25 -13.24 14.60
N LYS A 110 -6.54 -12.93 14.53
CA LYS A 110 -7.06 -11.83 13.71
C LYS A 110 -6.48 -10.48 14.12
N VAL A 111 -6.50 -10.17 15.43
CA VAL A 111 -5.96 -8.91 15.96
C VAL A 111 -4.47 -8.76 15.65
N LEU A 112 -3.70 -9.85 15.77
CA LEU A 112 -2.27 -9.84 15.40
C LEU A 112 -2.07 -9.66 13.90
N GLY A 113 -2.92 -10.28 13.07
CA GLY A 113 -2.92 -10.10 11.62
C GLY A 113 -3.23 -8.66 11.22
N ASP A 114 -4.23 -8.04 11.84
CA ASP A 114 -4.58 -6.62 11.63
C ASP A 114 -3.41 -5.69 12.00
N ALA A 115 -2.76 -5.94 13.13
CA ALA A 115 -1.63 -5.12 13.57
C ALA A 115 -0.45 -5.19 12.59
N VAL A 116 -0.17 -6.37 12.02
CA VAL A 116 0.88 -6.53 11.01
C VAL A 116 0.48 -5.86 9.69
N ALA A 117 -0.78 -5.99 9.27
CA ALA A 117 -1.30 -5.32 8.08
C ALA A 117 -1.18 -3.81 8.19
N GLN A 118 -1.60 -3.25 9.33
CA GLN A 118 -1.49 -1.82 9.62
C GLN A 118 -0.04 -1.35 9.59
N ALA A 119 0.89 -2.08 10.22
CA ALA A 119 2.31 -1.73 10.22
C ALA A 119 2.93 -1.73 8.81
N MET A 120 2.51 -2.65 7.93
CA MET A 120 2.92 -2.67 6.54
C MET A 120 2.39 -1.45 5.76
N ASP A 121 1.14 -1.10 5.96
CA ASP A 121 0.51 0.04 5.29
C ASP A 121 1.10 1.37 5.80
N GLU A 122 1.36 1.51 7.10
CA GLU A 122 2.03 2.67 7.70
C GLU A 122 3.44 2.86 7.13
N ALA A 123 4.22 1.78 6.99
CA ALA A 123 5.56 1.85 6.40
C ALA A 123 5.55 2.34 4.93
N ILE A 124 4.49 2.08 4.18
CA ILE A 124 4.31 2.60 2.82
C ILE A 124 3.88 4.08 2.85
N VAL A 125 2.98 4.44 3.77
CA VAL A 125 2.47 5.81 3.92
C VAL A 125 3.59 6.77 4.34
N ASP A 126 4.52 6.34 5.19
CA ASP A 126 5.67 7.14 5.61
C ASP A 126 6.53 7.62 4.42
N LEU A 127 6.57 6.84 3.34
CA LEU A 127 7.28 7.21 2.13
C LEU A 127 6.61 8.36 1.35
N PHE A 128 5.33 8.63 1.58
CA PHE A 128 4.61 9.70 0.87
C PHE A 128 5.21 11.09 1.14
N SER A 129 5.75 11.30 2.35
CA SER A 129 6.44 12.53 2.71
C SER A 129 7.72 12.77 1.92
N SER A 130 8.30 11.71 1.35
CA SER A 130 9.54 11.76 0.54
C SER A 130 9.28 12.05 -0.94
N ALA A 131 8.03 12.30 -1.34
CA ALA A 131 7.68 12.62 -2.73
C ALA A 131 8.35 13.89 -3.20
N SER A 132 8.88 13.88 -4.42
CA SER A 132 9.67 14.99 -4.98
C SER A 132 8.85 16.19 -5.46
N THR A 133 7.52 16.13 -5.45
CA THR A 133 6.66 17.17 -5.99
C THR A 133 5.39 17.31 -5.19
N ASP A 134 5.20 18.47 -4.57
CA ASP A 134 3.98 18.83 -3.87
C ASP A 134 3.03 19.56 -4.81
N VAL A 135 1.78 19.12 -4.85
CA VAL A 135 0.74 19.69 -5.72
C VAL A 135 -0.30 20.46 -4.93
N GLY A 136 -0.47 20.09 -3.66
CA GLY A 136 -1.42 20.69 -2.74
C GLY A 136 -0.89 21.92 -2.02
N THR A 137 -1.77 22.52 -1.21
CA THR A 137 -1.40 23.57 -0.26
C THR A 137 -1.48 23.00 1.14
N ALA A 138 -0.49 23.24 1.99
CA ALA A 138 -0.53 22.84 3.39
C ALA A 138 -1.82 23.37 4.05
N SER A 139 -2.51 22.50 4.79
CA SER A 139 -3.80 22.80 5.46
C SER A 139 -4.97 23.12 4.51
N GLY A 140 -4.83 22.85 3.20
CA GLY A 140 -5.90 23.00 2.21
C GLY A 140 -6.76 21.74 2.08
N GLU A 141 -8.03 21.91 1.72
CA GLU A 141 -8.90 20.78 1.37
C GLU A 141 -8.42 20.11 0.07
N LEU A 142 -8.45 18.78 0.02
CA LEU A 142 -8.15 18.06 -1.22
C LEU A 142 -9.27 18.28 -2.23
N THR A 143 -8.91 18.75 -3.40
CA THR A 143 -9.82 19.04 -4.52
C THR A 143 -9.54 18.15 -5.73
N ILE A 144 -10.54 17.98 -6.58
CA ILE A 144 -10.38 17.26 -7.86
C ILE A 144 -9.32 17.92 -8.74
N ASP A 145 -9.23 19.25 -8.72
CA ASP A 145 -8.23 20.02 -9.48
C ASP A 145 -6.80 19.64 -9.09
N GLN A 146 -6.54 19.38 -7.81
CA GLN A 146 -5.23 18.92 -7.34
C GLN A 146 -4.89 17.52 -7.87
N ILE A 147 -5.86 16.61 -7.94
CA ILE A 147 -5.67 15.27 -8.53
C ILE A 147 -5.40 15.38 -10.03
N LEU A 148 -6.16 16.22 -10.75
CA LEU A 148 -5.93 16.50 -12.17
C LEU A 148 -4.54 17.08 -12.41
N LYS A 149 -4.10 18.02 -11.58
CA LYS A 149 -2.78 18.63 -11.64
C LYS A 149 -1.66 17.62 -11.34
N ALA A 150 -1.86 16.73 -10.36
CA ALA A 150 -0.92 15.64 -10.10
C ALA A 150 -0.81 14.69 -11.30
N ALA A 151 -1.94 14.27 -11.89
CA ALA A 151 -1.97 13.45 -13.09
C ALA A 151 -1.27 14.13 -14.27
N ALA A 152 -1.52 15.43 -14.48
CA ALA A 152 -0.86 16.24 -15.53
C ALA A 152 0.65 16.32 -15.30
N THR A 153 1.10 16.47 -14.06
CA THR A 153 2.52 16.50 -13.68
C THR A 153 3.22 15.17 -13.99
N LEU A 154 2.58 14.03 -13.68
CA LEU A 154 3.10 12.71 -14.03
C LEU A 154 3.19 12.51 -15.54
N ARG A 155 2.16 12.91 -16.29
CA ARG A 155 2.16 12.87 -17.77
C ARG A 155 3.27 13.73 -18.36
N ASN A 156 3.50 14.92 -17.82
CA ASN A 156 4.57 15.80 -18.27
C ASN A 156 5.95 15.17 -18.08
N LYS A 157 6.10 14.34 -17.03
CA LYS A 157 7.30 13.52 -16.79
C LYS A 157 7.33 12.23 -17.65
N SER A 158 6.37 12.04 -18.56
CA SER A 158 6.23 10.85 -19.43
C SER A 158 6.02 9.52 -18.65
N VAL A 159 5.35 9.58 -17.49
CA VAL A 159 4.97 8.39 -16.74
C VAL A 159 3.75 7.76 -17.41
N PRO A 160 3.72 6.41 -17.64
CA PRO A 160 2.53 5.72 -18.09
C PRO A 160 1.40 5.90 -17.08
N MET A 161 0.15 6.06 -17.57
CA MET A 161 -1.00 6.29 -16.69
C MET A 161 -1.78 5.02 -16.35
N ASP A 162 -1.34 3.87 -16.83
CA ASP A 162 -2.09 2.61 -16.71
C ASP A 162 -2.11 2.05 -15.28
N GLU A 163 -1.09 2.31 -14.49
CA GLU A 163 -0.96 1.84 -13.11
C GLU A 163 -0.73 3.00 -12.14
N VAL A 164 -1.36 4.15 -12.41
CA VAL A 164 -1.30 5.29 -11.50
C VAL A 164 -2.44 5.21 -10.52
N VAL A 165 -2.09 5.26 -9.24
CA VAL A 165 -3.02 5.20 -8.12
C VAL A 165 -2.89 6.45 -7.25
N ALA A 166 -4.01 6.84 -6.65
CA ALA A 166 -4.06 7.85 -5.60
C ALA A 166 -4.52 7.20 -4.31
N VAL A 167 -3.79 7.41 -3.23
CA VAL A 167 -4.18 6.99 -1.89
C VAL A 167 -4.49 8.23 -1.09
N VAL A 168 -5.71 8.28 -0.55
CA VAL A 168 -6.24 9.44 0.14
C VAL A 168 -6.78 9.07 1.53
N ASN A 169 -6.65 10.00 2.47
CA ASN A 169 -7.26 9.85 3.79
C ASN A 169 -8.80 9.91 3.66
N PRO A 170 -9.58 9.18 4.47
CA PRO A 170 -11.04 9.17 4.42
C PRO A 170 -11.69 10.55 4.58
N LEU A 171 -11.12 11.46 5.36
CA LEU A 171 -11.61 12.84 5.48
C LEU A 171 -11.38 13.65 4.19
N ALA A 172 -10.23 13.45 3.55
CA ALA A 172 -9.94 14.06 2.24
C ALA A 172 -10.88 13.49 1.15
N ALA A 173 -11.14 12.18 1.19
CA ALA A 173 -12.09 11.51 0.33
C ALA A 173 -13.52 12.04 0.49
N TYR A 174 -13.94 12.35 1.72
CA TYR A 174 -15.23 13.00 1.98
C TYR A 174 -15.35 14.34 1.24
N ASN A 175 -14.30 15.17 1.26
CA ASN A 175 -14.30 16.45 0.56
C ASN A 175 -14.39 16.27 -0.97
N LEU A 176 -13.72 15.26 -1.51
CA LEU A 176 -13.84 14.90 -2.93
C LEU A 176 -15.27 14.46 -3.29
N LYS A 177 -15.87 13.58 -2.48
CA LYS A 177 -17.26 13.12 -2.66
C LYS A 177 -18.24 14.29 -2.58
N LYS A 178 -18.07 15.18 -1.61
CA LYS A 178 -18.89 16.39 -1.44
C LYS A 178 -18.82 17.31 -2.65
N THR A 179 -17.62 17.50 -3.22
CA THR A 179 -17.43 18.33 -4.41
C THR A 179 -18.11 17.70 -5.64
N LEU A 180 -18.03 16.38 -5.80
CA LEU A 180 -18.70 15.63 -6.86
C LEU A 180 -20.24 15.74 -6.74
N LEU A 181 -20.78 15.64 -5.53
CA LEU A 181 -22.22 15.75 -5.25
C LEU A 181 -22.74 17.16 -5.52
N ASN A 182 -21.98 18.20 -5.15
CA ASN A 182 -22.37 19.61 -5.35
C ASN A 182 -22.24 20.07 -6.79
N SER A 183 -21.54 19.34 -7.62
CA SER A 183 -21.35 19.65 -9.05
C SER A 183 -22.55 19.27 -9.90
N GLY A 184 -23.76 19.62 -9.45
CA GLY A 184 -25.09 19.24 -9.96
C GLY A 184 -25.42 19.52 -11.44
N THR A 185 -24.42 19.68 -12.31
CA THR A 185 -24.59 20.02 -13.72
C THR A 185 -24.15 18.91 -14.68
N ASN A 186 -23.68 17.77 -14.18
CA ASN A 186 -23.15 16.72 -15.04
C ASN A 186 -23.89 15.38 -14.84
N PRO A 187 -24.75 14.93 -15.79
CA PRO A 187 -25.47 13.66 -15.68
C PRO A 187 -24.55 12.42 -15.63
N SER A 188 -23.29 12.54 -16.09
CA SER A 188 -22.27 11.51 -15.97
C SER A 188 -21.70 11.39 -14.55
N ALA A 189 -21.88 12.38 -13.68
CA ALA A 189 -21.44 12.35 -12.30
C ALA A 189 -22.26 11.35 -11.44
N ASN A 190 -23.50 11.07 -11.83
CA ASN A 190 -24.37 10.17 -11.07
C ASN A 190 -23.86 8.73 -11.02
N ASP A 191 -23.20 8.27 -12.06
CA ASP A 191 -22.68 6.89 -12.12
C ASP A 191 -21.39 6.73 -11.29
N LEU A 192 -20.51 7.72 -11.33
CA LEU A 192 -19.32 7.80 -10.47
C LEU A 192 -19.68 7.95 -9.00
N VAL A 193 -20.71 8.76 -8.68
CA VAL A 193 -21.21 8.97 -7.32
C VAL A 193 -21.83 7.68 -6.77
N ASN A 194 -22.58 6.94 -7.58
CA ASN A 194 -23.16 5.66 -7.19
C ASN A 194 -22.12 4.56 -6.96
N GLN A 195 -21.05 4.55 -7.73
CA GLN A 195 -19.91 3.63 -7.55
C GLN A 195 -19.09 4.01 -6.31
N ALA A 196 -18.79 5.28 -6.12
CA ALA A 196 -18.05 5.78 -4.95
C ALA A 196 -18.80 5.59 -3.63
N ALA A 197 -20.13 5.59 -3.67
CA ALA A 197 -20.97 5.36 -2.48
C ALA A 197 -21.00 3.89 -2.03
N ARG A 198 -20.62 2.95 -2.90
CA ARG A 198 -20.75 1.50 -2.65
C ARG A 198 -19.46 0.77 -2.28
N SER A 199 -18.31 1.39 -2.45
CA SER A 199 -17.01 0.76 -2.18
C SER A 199 -15.98 1.76 -1.66
N TYR A 200 -14.93 1.27 -1.01
CA TYR A 200 -13.74 2.05 -0.63
C TYR A 200 -13.00 2.66 -1.85
N PHE A 201 -13.38 2.24 -3.05
CA PHE A 201 -12.90 2.76 -4.31
C PHE A 201 -13.71 3.98 -4.71
N LEU A 202 -13.08 5.15 -4.74
CA LEU A 202 -13.71 6.42 -5.12
C LEU A 202 -13.98 6.54 -6.63
N GLY A 203 -13.53 5.59 -7.42
CA GLY A 203 -13.62 5.64 -8.86
C GLY A 203 -12.33 6.09 -9.54
N ARG A 204 -12.40 6.30 -10.85
CA ARG A 204 -11.26 6.71 -11.69
C ARG A 204 -11.44 8.15 -12.15
N VAL A 205 -10.49 9.00 -11.77
CA VAL A 205 -10.47 10.42 -12.17
C VAL A 205 -9.22 10.69 -12.99
N ALA A 206 -9.38 11.18 -14.21
CA ALA A 206 -8.28 11.49 -15.13
C ALA A 206 -7.31 10.33 -15.44
N GLY A 207 -7.76 9.09 -15.29
CA GLY A 207 -6.94 7.90 -15.47
C GLY A 207 -6.24 7.43 -14.19
N VAL A 208 -6.50 8.07 -13.04
CA VAL A 208 -5.97 7.72 -11.72
C VAL A 208 -7.03 6.99 -10.92
N ASP A 209 -6.72 5.82 -10.42
CA ASP A 209 -7.59 5.05 -9.53
C ASP A 209 -7.41 5.54 -8.09
N ILE A 210 -8.51 5.91 -7.43
CA ILE A 210 -8.48 6.55 -6.11
C ILE A 210 -8.92 5.55 -5.05
N PHE A 211 -8.05 5.30 -4.07
CA PHE A 211 -8.29 4.43 -2.93
C PHE A 211 -8.31 5.22 -1.63
N GLU A 212 -9.14 4.78 -0.68
CA GLU A 212 -9.19 5.34 0.68
C GLU A 212 -8.38 4.44 1.62
N SER A 213 -7.50 5.03 2.43
CA SER A 213 -6.80 4.32 3.49
C SER A 213 -6.84 5.12 4.79
N ALA A 214 -7.24 4.45 5.87
CA ALA A 214 -7.23 5.02 7.22
C ALA A 214 -5.81 5.04 7.83
N SER A 215 -4.85 4.33 7.24
CA SER A 215 -3.45 4.33 7.68
C SER A 215 -2.73 5.66 7.43
N ILE A 216 -3.33 6.55 6.61
CA ILE A 216 -2.82 7.91 6.45
C ILE A 216 -3.19 8.72 7.68
N ASP A 217 -2.22 8.96 8.56
CA ASP A 217 -2.44 9.72 9.78
C ASP A 217 -2.72 11.19 9.50
N VAL A 218 -3.56 11.76 10.35
CA VAL A 218 -3.82 13.20 10.39
C VAL A 218 -3.01 13.71 11.58
N ASP A 219 -1.76 14.09 11.33
CA ASP A 219 -0.86 14.61 12.33
C ASP A 219 -1.49 15.87 12.96
N GLY A 220 -1.91 15.81 14.20
CA GLY A 220 -2.41 16.83 15.14
C GLY A 220 -2.87 18.22 14.62
N THR A 221 -2.46 18.59 13.45
CA THR A 221 -2.99 19.59 12.51
C THR A 221 -3.71 18.83 11.39
N PRO A 222 -4.88 19.26 10.90
CA PRO A 222 -5.67 18.49 9.92
C PRO A 222 -5.04 18.47 8.53
N SER A 223 -3.80 18.00 8.41
CA SER A 223 -3.10 17.85 7.15
C SER A 223 -2.66 16.40 6.98
N ALA A 224 -3.45 15.65 6.22
CA ALA A 224 -3.07 14.32 5.78
C ALA A 224 -2.22 14.43 4.50
N ILE A 225 -1.11 13.69 4.44
CA ILE A 225 -0.28 13.61 3.22
C ILE A 225 -0.89 12.55 2.30
N ASN A 226 -1.67 12.99 1.32
CA ASN A 226 -2.21 12.13 0.29
C ASN A 226 -1.18 11.98 -0.84
N ALA A 227 -1.11 10.82 -1.47
CA ALA A 227 -0.13 10.56 -2.53
C ALA A 227 -0.79 10.11 -3.83
N VAL A 228 -0.22 10.56 -4.96
CA VAL A 228 -0.51 10.07 -6.30
C VAL A 228 0.78 9.54 -6.90
N PHE A 229 0.83 8.25 -7.18
CA PHE A 229 2.04 7.60 -7.65
C PHE A 229 1.75 6.48 -8.65
N HIS A 230 2.74 6.12 -9.44
CA HIS A 230 2.71 4.92 -10.28
C HIS A 230 3.18 3.72 -9.45
N LYS A 231 2.56 2.55 -9.62
CA LYS A 231 2.87 1.32 -8.89
C LYS A 231 4.37 1.00 -8.83
N GLY A 232 5.09 1.25 -9.91
CA GLY A 232 6.53 1.06 -9.97
C GLY A 232 7.38 2.12 -9.24
N ALA A 233 6.77 3.16 -8.66
CA ALA A 233 7.51 4.20 -7.94
C ALA A 233 7.88 3.80 -6.51
N ILE A 234 7.10 2.89 -5.92
CA ILE A 234 7.34 2.38 -4.56
C ILE A 234 7.61 0.89 -4.65
N GLY A 235 8.76 0.47 -4.10
CA GLY A 235 9.15 -0.93 -4.00
C GLY A 235 9.07 -1.42 -2.56
N MET A 236 8.51 -2.60 -2.38
CA MET A 236 8.46 -3.32 -1.10
C MET A 236 9.19 -4.64 -1.24
N VAL A 237 10.03 -4.98 -0.26
CA VAL A 237 10.75 -6.26 -0.23
C VAL A 237 10.12 -7.18 0.80
N MET A 238 9.76 -8.39 0.36
CA MET A 238 9.30 -9.46 1.25
C MET A 238 10.38 -10.54 1.39
N LYS A 239 10.92 -10.67 2.61
CA LYS A 239 11.91 -11.69 2.93
C LYS A 239 11.28 -12.97 3.47
N ARG A 240 10.24 -12.84 4.24
CA ARG A 240 9.49 -13.94 4.86
C ARG A 240 8.04 -13.52 5.05
N ASP A 241 7.15 -14.45 4.84
CA ASP A 241 5.73 -14.30 5.16
C ASP A 241 5.48 -14.38 6.67
N LEU A 242 4.26 -14.08 7.09
CA LEU A 242 3.84 -14.13 8.50
C LEU A 242 4.19 -15.48 9.11
N ARG A 243 4.89 -15.45 10.25
CA ARG A 243 5.24 -16.62 11.03
C ARG A 243 4.83 -16.42 12.48
N ILE A 244 4.11 -17.38 13.04
CA ILE A 244 3.85 -17.45 14.47
C ILE A 244 4.90 -18.38 15.09
N ALA A 245 5.59 -17.88 16.11
CA ALA A 245 6.50 -18.64 16.94
C ALA A 245 5.90 -18.74 18.36
N THR A 246 6.03 -19.89 18.99
CA THR A 246 5.56 -20.20 20.34
C THR A 246 6.73 -20.36 21.27
#